data_78ae52a502f69d19129ff4b3f23e6b43
#
_entry.id   78ae52a502f69d19129ff4b3f23e6b43
#
_cell.length_a   1.000
_cell.length_b   1.000
_cell.length_c   1.000
_cell.angle_alpha   90.00
_cell.angle_beta   90.00
_cell.angle_gamma   90.00
#
_symmetry.space_group_name_H-M   'P 1'
#
loop_
_entity.id
_entity.type
_entity.pdbx_description
1 polymer ?
#
loop_
_entity_poly.entity_id
_entity_poly.type
_entity_poly.pdbx_seq_one_letter_code
_entity_poly.pdbx_strand_id
1 'polypeptide(L)'
;MVNDAVTYLDLSKVYGSLRLYGSDSLDLLDRLSTNNLTDLTDIGMGMGSVLTSNKGRIIDLLYVFKLPDYILVITSYSASKKVKDWIEFYTIMEDVVVEENSDCLFHHRVSGAQIDEFFPQMSGLKPFELREIAIDSVSCFAFIPDFKSMLSIDLLVPSESAPDLINYLSTVGADFIDSEGFDRIRINEGIPVYGKELTTEFNPLEAGLIRHISFNKGCYIGQEVVARLNTYDKVQRQLVKLSLQTPLEDKLIQSGEKTVGVITSTNNGKGLGYVRNAYATKGTVLKSGKCIVEVIGAV
;
A
#
# COMPACT_ATOMS: atom_id res chain seq x y z
N MET A 1 1.59 0.80 24.68
CA MET A 1 1.64 -0.60 25.12
C MET A 1 1.36 -1.41 23.87
N VAL A 2 2.34 -2.19 23.42
CA VAL A 2 2.13 -3.17 22.34
C VAL A 2 1.24 -4.23 22.98
N ASN A 3 0.07 -4.46 22.42
CA ASN A 3 -0.79 -5.55 22.87
C ASN A 3 -0.05 -6.85 22.52
N ASP A 4 0.23 -7.71 23.50
CA ASP A 4 0.88 -9.00 23.28
C ASP A 4 -0.02 -9.98 22.50
N ALA A 5 -1.29 -9.62 22.31
CA ALA A 5 -2.27 -10.43 21.59
C ALA A 5 -2.01 -10.38 20.08
N VAL A 6 -2.08 -11.56 19.46
CA VAL A 6 -2.10 -11.67 17.99
C VAL A 6 -3.46 -11.19 17.49
N THR A 7 -3.42 -10.39 16.44
CA THR A 7 -4.63 -9.83 15.81
C THR A 7 -4.66 -10.17 14.33
N TYR A 8 -5.85 -10.26 13.73
CA TYR A 8 -5.99 -10.45 12.29
C TYR A 8 -7.03 -9.51 11.68
N LEU A 9 -6.81 -9.19 10.41
CA LEU A 9 -7.68 -8.33 9.59
C LEU A 9 -8.02 -9.06 8.30
N ASP A 10 -9.25 -8.89 7.84
CA ASP A 10 -9.63 -9.21 6.46
C ASP A 10 -9.41 -7.96 5.59
N LEU A 11 -8.47 -8.05 4.66
CA LEU A 11 -8.12 -7.01 3.71
C LEU A 11 -8.58 -7.31 2.28
N SER A 12 -9.44 -8.33 2.07
CA SER A 12 -9.88 -8.78 0.74
C SER A 12 -10.73 -7.75 -0.02
N LYS A 13 -11.25 -6.73 0.68
CA LYS A 13 -11.92 -5.57 0.03
C LYS A 13 -11.06 -4.31 0.03
N VAL A 14 -9.85 -4.37 0.59
CA VAL A 14 -8.82 -3.32 0.50
C VAL A 14 -7.87 -3.62 -0.65
N TYR A 15 -7.39 -4.87 -0.73
CA TYR A 15 -6.46 -5.33 -1.76
C TYR A 15 -7.14 -6.38 -2.66
N GLY A 16 -6.88 -6.25 -3.95
CA GLY A 16 -7.21 -7.23 -4.96
C GLY A 16 -5.93 -7.79 -5.60
N SER A 17 -6.08 -8.70 -6.53
CA SER A 17 -4.93 -9.29 -7.22
C SER A 17 -5.17 -9.49 -8.71
N LEU A 18 -4.09 -9.41 -9.48
CA LEU A 18 -4.03 -9.73 -10.89
C LEU A 18 -2.94 -10.79 -11.10
N ARG A 19 -3.13 -11.66 -12.08
CA ARG A 19 -2.10 -12.56 -12.61
C ARG A 19 -1.75 -12.12 -14.01
N LEU A 20 -0.47 -11.93 -14.26
CA LEU A 20 0.04 -11.60 -15.59
C LEU A 20 0.85 -12.78 -16.10
N TYR A 21 0.41 -13.35 -17.22
CA TYR A 21 1.07 -14.42 -17.93
C TYR A 21 1.76 -13.88 -19.17
N GLY A 22 2.79 -14.58 -19.64
CA GLY A 22 3.56 -14.24 -20.82
C GLY A 22 4.93 -13.71 -20.51
N SER A 23 5.84 -13.89 -21.46
CA SER A 23 7.28 -13.61 -21.31
C SER A 23 7.59 -12.14 -21.07
N ASP A 24 6.73 -11.23 -21.53
CA ASP A 24 6.95 -9.79 -21.49
C ASP A 24 6.29 -9.11 -20.27
N SER A 25 5.60 -9.88 -19.40
CA SER A 25 4.81 -9.35 -18.28
C SER A 25 5.62 -8.46 -17.35
N LEU A 26 6.83 -8.89 -16.96
CA LEU A 26 7.67 -8.14 -16.05
C LEU A 26 8.26 -6.88 -16.69
N ASP A 27 8.71 -6.99 -17.96
CA ASP A 27 9.23 -5.86 -18.73
C ASP A 27 8.15 -4.80 -18.97
N LEU A 28 6.95 -5.21 -19.33
CA LEU A 28 5.82 -4.29 -19.52
C LEU A 28 5.51 -3.54 -18.21
N LEU A 29 5.36 -4.26 -17.08
CA LEU A 29 5.12 -3.63 -15.78
C LEU A 29 6.27 -2.69 -15.38
N ASP A 30 7.52 -3.04 -15.69
CA ASP A 30 8.68 -2.20 -15.44
C ASP A 30 8.55 -0.87 -16.19
N ARG A 31 8.17 -0.89 -17.46
CA ARG A 31 7.95 0.32 -18.28
C ARG A 31 6.72 1.16 -17.85
N LEU A 32 5.77 0.57 -17.13
CA LEU A 32 4.56 1.25 -16.68
C LEU A 32 4.66 1.80 -15.25
N SER A 33 5.63 1.38 -14.45
CA SER A 33 5.69 1.69 -13.02
C SER A 33 7.07 2.18 -12.56
N THR A 34 7.14 2.73 -11.38
CA THR A 34 8.26 3.57 -10.92
C THR A 34 9.49 2.80 -10.43
N ASN A 35 9.34 1.55 -9.97
CA ASN A 35 10.46 0.78 -9.42
C ASN A 35 11.13 -0.11 -10.47
N ASN A 36 12.36 -0.57 -10.22
CA ASN A 36 13.10 -1.43 -11.14
C ASN A 36 12.66 -2.90 -10.97
N LEU A 37 11.59 -3.28 -11.67
CA LEU A 37 11.05 -4.64 -11.56
C LEU A 37 11.95 -5.71 -12.20
N THR A 38 12.89 -5.31 -13.07
CA THR A 38 13.88 -6.23 -13.64
C THR A 38 14.85 -6.82 -12.61
N ASP A 39 14.94 -6.22 -11.42
CA ASP A 39 15.69 -6.76 -10.28
C ASP A 39 15.02 -7.99 -9.64
N LEU A 40 13.78 -8.32 -10.00
CA LEU A 40 13.08 -9.54 -9.56
C LEU A 40 13.61 -10.76 -10.34
N THR A 41 14.82 -11.21 -10.00
CA THR A 41 15.50 -12.32 -10.69
C THR A 41 15.00 -13.69 -10.24
N ASP A 42 14.75 -13.86 -8.95
CA ASP A 42 14.39 -15.15 -8.36
C ASP A 42 12.91 -15.31 -8.12
N ILE A 43 12.45 -16.56 -8.12
CA ILE A 43 11.05 -16.90 -7.78
C ILE A 43 10.79 -16.58 -6.31
N GLY A 44 9.64 -16.02 -6.03
CA GLY A 44 9.24 -15.56 -4.70
C GLY A 44 9.73 -14.16 -4.35
N MET A 45 10.65 -13.56 -5.11
CA MET A 45 11.01 -12.16 -4.91
C MET A 45 9.85 -11.23 -5.29
N GLY A 46 9.71 -10.17 -4.50
CA GLY A 46 8.73 -9.13 -4.76
C GLY A 46 9.24 -7.74 -4.41
N MET A 47 8.52 -6.74 -4.88
CA MET A 47 8.74 -5.34 -4.51
C MET A 47 7.50 -4.47 -4.73
N GLY A 48 7.48 -3.33 -4.05
CA GLY A 48 6.47 -2.31 -4.30
C GLY A 48 6.87 -1.39 -5.47
N SER A 49 5.91 -1.03 -6.31
CA SER A 49 6.09 -0.08 -7.41
C SER A 49 4.82 0.75 -7.62
N VAL A 50 4.94 2.01 -7.99
CA VAL A 50 3.78 2.87 -8.21
C VAL A 50 3.45 2.91 -9.69
N LEU A 51 2.25 2.51 -10.05
CA LEU A 51 1.71 2.70 -11.39
C LEU A 51 1.35 4.17 -11.57
N THR A 52 1.89 4.82 -12.60
CA THR A 52 1.70 6.26 -12.82
C THR A 52 1.13 6.58 -14.20
N SER A 53 0.41 7.69 -14.27
CA SER A 53 0.00 8.29 -15.54
C SER A 53 1.17 9.02 -16.21
N ASN A 54 1.01 9.40 -17.47
CA ASN A 54 1.97 10.23 -18.20
C ASN A 54 2.26 11.60 -17.54
N LYS A 55 1.39 12.04 -16.62
CA LYS A 55 1.59 13.25 -15.81
C LYS A 55 2.28 12.96 -14.47
N GLY A 56 2.83 11.77 -14.26
CA GLY A 56 3.46 11.34 -12.99
C GLY A 56 2.48 11.30 -11.81
N ARG A 57 1.18 11.10 -12.08
CA ARG A 57 0.14 11.00 -11.03
C ARG A 57 -0.09 9.54 -10.68
N ILE A 58 -0.36 9.28 -9.41
CA ILE A 58 -0.62 7.94 -8.90
C ILE A 58 -1.88 7.35 -9.57
N ILE A 59 -1.74 6.18 -10.17
CA ILE A 59 -2.85 5.33 -10.56
C ILE A 59 -3.14 4.35 -9.42
N ASP A 60 -2.10 3.62 -8.96
CA ASP A 60 -2.17 2.77 -7.77
C ASP A 60 -0.77 2.43 -7.26
N LEU A 61 -0.67 1.93 -6.02
CA LEU A 61 0.52 1.27 -5.48
C LEU A 61 0.37 -0.24 -5.67
N LEU A 62 1.34 -0.83 -6.35
CA LEU A 62 1.37 -2.26 -6.65
C LEU A 62 2.42 -2.97 -5.79
N TYR A 63 2.12 -4.19 -5.35
CA TYR A 63 3.13 -5.14 -4.87
C TYR A 63 3.23 -6.26 -5.89
N VAL A 64 4.41 -6.39 -6.50
CA VAL A 64 4.68 -7.27 -7.63
C VAL A 64 5.57 -8.41 -7.15
N PHE A 65 5.15 -9.66 -7.41
CA PHE A 65 5.88 -10.87 -7.04
C PHE A 65 6.11 -11.75 -8.26
N LYS A 66 7.32 -12.27 -8.41
CA LYS A 66 7.67 -13.22 -9.46
C LYS A 66 7.37 -14.65 -9.01
N LEU A 67 6.48 -15.32 -9.72
CA LEU A 67 6.15 -16.73 -9.53
C LEU A 67 6.62 -17.56 -10.74
N PRO A 68 6.66 -18.91 -10.64
CA PRO A 68 7.16 -19.75 -11.73
C PRO A 68 6.44 -19.54 -13.06
N ASP A 69 5.10 -19.41 -13.02
CA ASP A 69 4.24 -19.43 -14.21
C ASP A 69 3.62 -18.07 -14.53
N TYR A 70 3.66 -17.10 -13.60
CA TYR A 70 3.04 -15.78 -13.77
C TYR A 70 3.65 -14.73 -12.83
N ILE A 71 3.39 -13.48 -13.11
CA ILE A 71 3.65 -12.36 -12.18
C ILE A 71 2.37 -12.11 -11.37
N LEU A 72 2.45 -12.22 -10.04
CA LEU A 72 1.36 -11.84 -9.15
C LEU A 72 1.47 -10.35 -8.83
N VAL A 73 0.39 -9.62 -9.07
CA VAL A 73 0.29 -8.21 -8.74
C VAL A 73 -0.82 -8.02 -7.72
N ILE A 74 -0.45 -7.55 -6.52
CA ILE A 74 -1.41 -7.05 -5.54
C ILE A 74 -1.64 -5.58 -5.83
N THR A 75 -2.89 -5.19 -5.95
CA THR A 75 -3.38 -3.85 -6.25
C THR A 75 -4.50 -3.48 -5.27
N SER A 76 -4.95 -2.23 -5.27
CA SER A 76 -6.15 -1.88 -4.51
C SER A 76 -7.39 -2.55 -5.10
N TYR A 77 -8.25 -3.17 -4.27
CA TYR A 77 -9.42 -3.92 -4.75
C TYR A 77 -10.30 -3.07 -5.69
N SER A 78 -10.62 -1.86 -5.28
CA SER A 78 -11.46 -0.94 -6.09
C SER A 78 -10.73 -0.34 -7.30
N ALA A 79 -9.42 -0.53 -7.43
CA ALA A 79 -8.63 -0.11 -8.58
C ALA A 79 -8.31 -1.27 -9.54
N SER A 80 -8.56 -2.54 -9.17
CA SER A 80 -8.09 -3.71 -9.92
C SER A 80 -8.46 -3.66 -11.39
N LYS A 81 -9.73 -3.37 -11.69
CA LYS A 81 -10.17 -3.20 -13.08
C LYS A 81 -9.44 -2.07 -13.80
N LYS A 82 -9.25 -0.91 -13.17
CA LYS A 82 -8.54 0.23 -13.77
C LYS A 82 -7.07 -0.09 -14.03
N VAL A 83 -6.43 -0.82 -13.11
CA VAL A 83 -5.04 -1.27 -13.26
C VAL A 83 -4.94 -2.27 -14.40
N LYS A 84 -5.85 -3.25 -14.47
CA LYS A 84 -5.95 -4.19 -15.59
C LYS A 84 -6.11 -3.45 -16.92
N ASP A 85 -7.13 -2.60 -17.05
CA ASP A 85 -7.41 -1.82 -18.27
C ASP A 85 -6.19 -0.97 -18.68
N TRP A 86 -5.42 -0.45 -17.71
CA TRP A 86 -4.21 0.32 -17.97
C TRP A 86 -3.09 -0.55 -18.53
N ILE A 87 -2.85 -1.72 -17.98
CA ILE A 87 -1.83 -2.66 -18.47
C ILE A 87 -2.22 -3.14 -19.89
N GLU A 88 -3.46 -3.55 -20.10
CA GLU A 88 -3.97 -4.01 -21.39
C GLU A 88 -3.90 -2.91 -22.47
N PHE A 89 -4.14 -1.65 -22.11
CA PHE A 89 -4.01 -0.52 -23.04
C PHE A 89 -2.59 -0.36 -23.61
N TYR A 90 -1.57 -0.72 -22.83
CA TYR A 90 -0.16 -0.67 -23.26
C TYR A 90 0.36 -2.00 -23.78
N THR A 91 -0.42 -3.06 -23.77
CA THR A 91 -0.13 -4.36 -24.38
C THR A 91 -0.47 -4.28 -25.87
N ILE A 92 0.53 -4.01 -26.74
CA ILE A 92 0.33 -3.83 -28.18
C ILE A 92 0.87 -5.02 -28.95
N MET A 93 2.13 -5.40 -28.69
CA MET A 93 2.83 -6.51 -29.32
C MET A 93 3.45 -7.46 -28.30
N GLU A 94 3.34 -7.11 -27.05
CA GLU A 94 3.88 -7.86 -25.92
C GLU A 94 3.09 -9.16 -25.70
N ASP A 95 3.82 -10.23 -25.39
CA ASP A 95 3.24 -11.48 -24.91
C ASP A 95 2.81 -11.31 -23.44
N VAL A 96 1.62 -10.73 -23.23
CA VAL A 96 1.03 -10.47 -21.89
C VAL A 96 -0.46 -10.76 -21.90
N VAL A 97 -0.90 -11.56 -20.95
CA VAL A 97 -2.32 -11.80 -20.64
C VAL A 97 -2.59 -11.43 -19.19
N VAL A 98 -3.57 -10.58 -18.93
CA VAL A 98 -3.92 -10.11 -17.59
C VAL A 98 -5.23 -10.74 -17.13
N GLU A 99 -5.18 -11.51 -16.05
CA GLU A 99 -6.36 -12.09 -15.41
C GLU A 99 -6.64 -11.40 -14.07
N GLU A 100 -7.90 -11.05 -13.84
CA GLU A 100 -8.35 -10.57 -12.53
C GLU A 100 -8.57 -11.77 -11.60
N ASN A 101 -7.99 -11.70 -10.40
CA ASN A 101 -7.98 -12.81 -9.43
C ASN A 101 -8.46 -12.38 -8.03
N SER A 102 -9.02 -11.17 -7.92
CA SER A 102 -9.37 -10.54 -6.63
C SER A 102 -10.41 -11.32 -5.83
N ASP A 103 -11.34 -12.01 -6.51
CA ASP A 103 -12.38 -12.80 -5.85
C ASP A 103 -11.97 -14.28 -5.62
N CYS A 104 -10.80 -14.68 -6.14
CA CYS A 104 -10.25 -16.03 -5.96
C CYS A 104 -9.13 -16.09 -4.93
N LEU A 105 -8.48 -14.98 -4.63
CA LEU A 105 -7.35 -14.89 -3.72
C LEU A 105 -7.61 -13.79 -2.69
N PHE A 106 -7.95 -14.19 -1.46
CA PHE A 106 -8.26 -13.26 -0.38
C PHE A 106 -7.01 -12.85 0.39
N HIS A 107 -6.99 -11.61 0.83
CA HIS A 107 -5.86 -11.01 1.51
C HIS A 107 -6.19 -10.84 3.00
N HIS A 108 -5.46 -11.53 3.87
CA HIS A 108 -5.55 -11.39 5.31
C HIS A 108 -4.23 -10.88 5.87
N ARG A 109 -4.27 -10.13 6.95
CA ARG A 109 -3.09 -9.72 7.71
C ARG A 109 -3.16 -10.21 9.12
N VAL A 110 -2.08 -10.81 9.59
CA VAL A 110 -1.91 -11.19 10.99
C VAL A 110 -0.79 -10.34 11.58
N SER A 111 -0.99 -9.84 12.78
CA SER A 111 -0.05 -8.92 13.44
C SER A 111 0.03 -9.18 14.93
N GLY A 112 1.21 -9.00 15.52
CA GLY A 112 1.43 -9.14 16.96
C GLY A 112 2.88 -9.42 17.32
N ALA A 113 3.25 -9.19 18.58
CA ALA A 113 4.63 -9.42 19.04
C ALA A 113 5.04 -10.90 19.01
N GLN A 114 4.08 -11.83 19.16
CA GLN A 114 4.31 -13.28 19.18
C GLN A 114 4.08 -13.96 17.84
N ILE A 115 4.02 -13.23 16.74
CA ILE A 115 3.68 -13.76 15.41
C ILE A 115 4.62 -14.88 14.97
N ASP A 116 5.90 -14.84 15.37
CA ASP A 116 6.89 -15.86 15.05
C ASP A 116 6.62 -17.21 15.77
N GLU A 117 5.91 -17.20 16.90
CA GLU A 117 5.47 -18.41 17.61
C GLU A 117 4.33 -19.09 16.87
N PHE A 118 3.43 -18.30 16.27
CA PHE A 118 2.29 -18.83 15.50
C PHE A 118 2.68 -19.23 14.07
N PHE A 119 3.69 -18.57 13.49
CA PHE A 119 4.15 -18.81 12.11
C PHE A 119 5.66 -19.05 12.06
N PRO A 120 6.20 -20.09 12.70
CA PRO A 120 7.65 -20.35 12.75
C PRO A 120 8.25 -20.59 11.36
N GLN A 121 7.45 -21.03 10.37
CA GLN A 121 7.84 -21.17 8.97
C GLN A 121 8.15 -19.84 8.27
N MET A 122 7.81 -18.71 8.89
CA MET A 122 8.13 -17.36 8.40
C MET A 122 9.49 -16.85 8.90
N SER A 123 10.16 -17.60 9.77
CA SER A 123 11.47 -17.23 10.29
C SER A 123 12.47 -17.01 9.16
N GLY A 124 13.19 -15.88 9.21
CA GLY A 124 14.18 -15.50 8.21
C GLY A 124 13.63 -14.97 6.88
N LEU A 125 12.30 -14.83 6.74
CA LEU A 125 11.68 -14.20 5.58
C LEU A 125 12.05 -12.72 5.53
N LYS A 126 12.41 -12.24 4.34
CA LYS A 126 12.70 -10.82 4.11
C LYS A 126 11.42 -10.08 3.70
N PRO A 127 11.35 -8.75 3.91
CA PRO A 127 10.26 -7.96 3.35
C PRO A 127 10.11 -8.21 1.83
N PHE A 128 8.87 -8.39 1.39
CA PHE A 128 8.52 -8.72 0.01
C PHE A 128 9.08 -10.05 -0.53
N GLU A 129 9.52 -10.95 0.31
CA GLU A 129 9.74 -12.35 -0.08
C GLU A 129 8.42 -13.11 0.10
N LEU A 130 7.86 -13.63 -0.99
CA LEU A 130 6.64 -14.44 -1.00
C LEU A 130 7.00 -15.91 -0.84
N ARG A 131 6.41 -16.57 0.12
CA ARG A 131 6.61 -17.99 0.40
C ARG A 131 5.27 -18.72 0.45
N GLU A 132 5.20 -19.87 -0.19
CA GLU A 132 4.08 -20.79 0.02
C GLU A 132 4.25 -21.49 1.37
N ILE A 133 3.20 -21.47 2.18
CA ILE A 133 3.17 -22.06 3.51
C ILE A 133 1.88 -22.86 3.71
N ALA A 134 1.90 -23.81 4.64
CA ALA A 134 0.72 -24.47 5.12
C ALA A 134 0.40 -24.01 6.56
N ILE A 135 -0.84 -23.62 6.80
CA ILE A 135 -1.37 -23.26 8.11
C ILE A 135 -2.49 -24.23 8.40
N ASP A 136 -2.25 -25.21 9.29
CA ASP A 136 -3.14 -26.35 9.48
C ASP A 136 -3.45 -27.04 8.14
N SER A 137 -4.69 -27.03 7.67
CA SER A 137 -5.13 -27.60 6.40
C SER A 137 -5.10 -26.62 5.23
N VAL A 138 -4.74 -25.34 5.47
CA VAL A 138 -4.79 -24.26 4.47
C VAL A 138 -3.42 -24.05 3.83
N SER A 139 -3.29 -24.28 2.51
CA SER A 139 -2.14 -23.80 1.73
C SER A 139 -2.38 -22.37 1.27
N CYS A 140 -1.42 -21.49 1.51
CA CYS A 140 -1.50 -20.08 1.14
C CYS A 140 -0.11 -19.50 0.87
N PHE A 141 -0.08 -18.34 0.19
CA PHE A 141 1.13 -17.55 0.14
C PHE A 141 1.21 -16.60 1.33
N ALA A 142 2.42 -16.38 1.81
CA ALA A 142 2.70 -15.45 2.90
C ALA A 142 3.88 -14.55 2.54
N PHE A 143 3.82 -13.29 2.96
CA PHE A 143 4.94 -12.35 2.85
C PHE A 143 4.92 -11.33 3.99
N ILE A 144 6.08 -10.72 4.24
CA ILE A 144 6.20 -9.62 5.20
C ILE A 144 6.02 -8.31 4.43
N PRO A 145 4.97 -7.52 4.71
CA PRO A 145 4.80 -6.20 4.13
C PRO A 145 5.85 -5.22 4.69
N ASP A 146 6.22 -4.20 3.89
CA ASP A 146 7.20 -3.18 4.34
C ASP A 146 6.53 -2.13 5.25
N PHE A 147 6.17 -2.52 6.48
CA PHE A 147 5.66 -1.61 7.51
C PHE A 147 6.70 -1.40 8.62
N LYS A 148 6.89 -0.14 9.02
CA LYS A 148 7.99 0.28 9.88
C LYS A 148 7.88 -0.13 11.35
N SER A 149 6.69 -0.42 11.86
CA SER A 149 6.48 -0.42 13.31
C SER A 149 5.81 -1.65 13.89
N MET A 150 5.30 -2.55 13.09
CA MET A 150 4.54 -3.69 13.57
C MET A 150 4.99 -4.97 12.87
N LEU A 151 5.31 -6.00 13.66
CA LEU A 151 5.49 -7.34 13.12
C LEU A 151 4.16 -7.80 12.52
N SER A 152 4.12 -7.99 11.22
CA SER A 152 2.93 -8.43 10.50
C SER A 152 3.29 -9.34 9.34
N ILE A 153 2.38 -10.25 9.06
CA ILE A 153 2.45 -11.17 7.93
C ILE A 153 1.16 -11.00 7.13
N ASP A 154 1.31 -10.82 5.84
CA ASP A 154 0.19 -10.84 4.91
C ASP A 154 0.05 -12.24 4.32
N LEU A 155 -1.16 -12.77 4.37
CA LEU A 155 -1.53 -14.09 3.88
C LEU A 155 -2.45 -13.92 2.67
N LEU A 156 -2.09 -14.55 1.57
CA LEU A 156 -2.90 -14.62 0.36
C LEU A 156 -3.49 -16.03 0.26
N VAL A 157 -4.76 -16.15 0.51
CA VAL A 157 -5.47 -17.40 0.73
C VAL A 157 -6.48 -17.64 -0.37
N PRO A 158 -6.56 -18.84 -0.98
CA PRO A 158 -7.66 -19.19 -1.86
C PRO A 158 -9.01 -18.89 -1.18
N SER A 159 -9.93 -18.28 -1.90
CA SER A 159 -11.20 -17.83 -1.33
C SER A 159 -12.01 -18.95 -0.68
N GLU A 160 -11.93 -20.17 -1.21
CA GLU A 160 -12.57 -21.37 -0.67
C GLU A 160 -11.96 -21.83 0.66
N SER A 161 -10.69 -21.52 0.93
CA SER A 161 -9.97 -21.89 2.16
C SER A 161 -9.98 -20.80 3.23
N ALA A 162 -10.49 -19.60 2.91
CA ALA A 162 -10.52 -18.49 3.86
C ALA A 162 -11.33 -18.78 5.14
N PRO A 163 -12.48 -19.50 5.11
CA PRO A 163 -13.20 -19.88 6.33
C PRO A 163 -12.36 -20.75 7.26
N ASP A 164 -11.57 -21.70 6.73
CA ASP A 164 -10.72 -22.59 7.50
C ASP A 164 -9.58 -21.82 8.17
N LEU A 165 -8.95 -20.86 7.45
CA LEU A 165 -7.98 -19.95 8.04
C LEU A 165 -8.58 -19.15 9.21
N ILE A 166 -9.78 -18.57 9.05
CA ILE A 166 -10.44 -17.78 10.09
C ILE A 166 -10.73 -18.66 11.32
N ASN A 167 -11.18 -19.89 11.13
CA ASN A 167 -11.40 -20.87 12.20
C ASN A 167 -10.09 -21.16 12.94
N TYR A 168 -9.01 -21.42 12.21
CA TYR A 168 -7.69 -21.65 12.81
C TYR A 168 -7.25 -20.44 13.65
N LEU A 169 -7.29 -19.23 13.10
CA LEU A 169 -6.89 -17.99 13.80
C LEU A 169 -7.71 -17.78 15.08
N SER A 170 -9.01 -18.06 15.04
CA SER A 170 -9.88 -17.99 16.22
C SER A 170 -9.50 -19.04 17.28
N THR A 171 -9.14 -20.26 16.85
CA THR A 171 -8.75 -21.37 17.76
C THR A 171 -7.44 -21.06 18.48
N VAL A 172 -6.50 -20.39 17.82
CA VAL A 172 -5.22 -19.97 18.43
C VAL A 172 -5.33 -18.66 19.22
N GLY A 173 -6.55 -18.08 19.32
CA GLY A 173 -6.82 -16.90 20.15
C GLY A 173 -6.43 -15.57 19.50
N ALA A 174 -6.36 -15.51 18.17
CA ALA A 174 -6.17 -14.24 17.48
C ALA A 174 -7.45 -13.40 17.48
N ASP A 175 -7.33 -12.12 17.82
CA ASP A 175 -8.44 -11.17 17.87
C ASP A 175 -8.74 -10.59 16.48
N PHE A 176 -9.99 -10.61 16.07
CA PHE A 176 -10.42 -9.96 14.83
C PHE A 176 -10.45 -8.44 14.97
N ILE A 177 -9.89 -7.76 13.98
CA ILE A 177 -9.95 -6.30 13.83
C ILE A 177 -10.82 -5.96 12.63
N ASP A 178 -11.84 -5.14 12.85
CA ASP A 178 -12.75 -4.68 11.81
C ASP A 178 -12.18 -3.53 10.95
N SER A 179 -12.97 -3.04 10.01
CA SER A 179 -12.58 -1.95 9.10
C SER A 179 -12.27 -0.63 9.84
N GLU A 180 -12.93 -0.33 10.95
CA GLU A 180 -12.64 0.85 11.77
C GLU A 180 -11.30 0.70 12.47
N GLY A 181 -11.02 -0.49 13.00
CA GLY A 181 -9.73 -0.85 13.57
C GLY A 181 -8.61 -0.79 12.54
N PHE A 182 -8.85 -1.23 11.30
CA PHE A 182 -7.91 -1.06 10.20
C PHE A 182 -7.62 0.42 9.91
N ASP A 183 -8.65 1.26 9.77
CA ASP A 183 -8.47 2.71 9.58
C ASP A 183 -7.67 3.35 10.73
N ARG A 184 -7.90 2.92 11.99
CA ARG A 184 -7.13 3.37 13.16
C ARG A 184 -5.66 2.99 13.04
N ILE A 185 -5.35 1.74 12.68
CA ILE A 185 -3.96 1.26 12.53
C ILE A 185 -3.27 2.02 11.40
N ARG A 186 -3.84 2.02 10.18
CA ARG A 186 -3.19 2.62 9.03
C ARG A 186 -2.94 4.11 9.17
N ILE A 187 -3.87 4.86 9.80
CA ILE A 187 -3.71 6.29 10.03
C ILE A 187 -2.58 6.55 11.04
N ASN A 188 -2.47 5.75 12.10
CA ASN A 188 -1.39 5.84 13.07
C ASN A 188 -0.02 5.55 12.43
N GLU A 189 0.04 4.53 11.58
CA GLU A 189 1.26 4.12 10.88
C GLU A 189 1.60 5.02 9.68
N GLY A 190 0.64 5.78 9.19
CA GLY A 190 0.81 6.61 8.00
C GLY A 190 0.66 5.81 6.70
N ILE A 191 -0.11 4.72 6.69
CA ILE A 191 -0.29 3.88 5.50
C ILE A 191 -1.36 4.50 4.59
N PRO A 192 -0.99 4.95 3.38
CA PRO A 192 -1.92 5.50 2.42
C PRO A 192 -2.75 4.40 1.76
N VAL A 193 -4.02 4.70 1.43
CA VAL A 193 -4.90 3.79 0.70
C VAL A 193 -5.52 4.46 -0.52
N TYR A 194 -5.91 3.64 -1.49
CA TYR A 194 -6.57 4.08 -2.72
C TYR A 194 -7.89 4.80 -2.43
N GLY A 195 -8.16 5.84 -3.23
CA GLY A 195 -9.38 6.65 -3.11
C GLY A 195 -9.35 7.66 -1.96
N LYS A 196 -8.35 7.61 -1.09
CA LYS A 196 -8.12 8.58 -0.01
C LYS A 196 -6.81 9.33 -0.23
N GLU A 197 -5.68 8.71 0.07
CA GLU A 197 -4.34 9.28 -0.12
C GLU A 197 -3.77 8.95 -1.50
N LEU A 198 -4.05 7.76 -2.02
CA LEU A 198 -3.58 7.34 -3.34
C LEU A 198 -4.64 7.66 -4.38
N THR A 199 -4.49 8.82 -5.02
CA THR A 199 -5.39 9.31 -6.07
C THR A 199 -4.60 10.00 -7.19
N THR A 200 -5.26 10.26 -8.31
CA THR A 200 -4.66 10.99 -9.45
C THR A 200 -4.42 12.49 -9.17
N GLU A 201 -4.76 12.98 -7.99
CA GLU A 201 -4.45 14.35 -7.57
C GLU A 201 -3.02 14.50 -7.07
N PHE A 202 -2.38 13.39 -6.66
CA PHE A 202 -1.07 13.39 -6.05
C PHE A 202 -0.06 12.63 -6.89
N ASN A 203 1.22 12.90 -6.65
CA ASN A 203 2.32 12.13 -7.22
C ASN A 203 2.98 11.26 -6.14
N PRO A 204 3.77 10.24 -6.53
CA PRO A 204 4.37 9.31 -5.57
C PRO A 204 5.26 9.96 -4.51
N LEU A 205 5.95 11.07 -4.85
CA LEU A 205 6.83 11.79 -3.91
C LEU A 205 6.01 12.53 -2.86
N GLU A 206 4.89 13.16 -3.25
CA GLU A 206 3.96 13.80 -2.31
C GLU A 206 3.37 12.79 -1.33
N ALA A 207 3.12 11.56 -1.78
CA ALA A 207 2.53 10.49 -0.97
C ALA A 207 3.53 9.74 -0.06
N GLY A 208 4.81 10.14 -0.04
CA GLY A 208 5.84 9.48 0.77
C GLY A 208 6.31 8.13 0.22
N LEU A 209 6.00 7.82 -1.05
CA LEU A 209 6.28 6.52 -1.68
C LEU A 209 7.69 6.44 -2.33
N ILE A 210 8.65 7.23 -1.85
CA ILE A 210 9.99 7.30 -2.44
C ILE A 210 10.70 5.94 -2.48
N ARG A 211 10.42 5.05 -1.54
CA ARG A 211 10.99 3.70 -1.49
C ARG A 211 10.51 2.77 -2.61
N HIS A 212 9.42 3.13 -3.25
CA HIS A 212 8.83 2.40 -4.38
C HIS A 212 9.21 3.04 -5.73
N ILE A 213 10.27 3.87 -5.76
CA ILE A 213 10.74 4.57 -6.95
C ILE A 213 12.23 4.27 -7.15
N SER A 214 12.59 3.78 -8.32
CA SER A 214 13.98 3.71 -8.77
C SER A 214 14.29 4.90 -9.67
N PHE A 215 15.31 5.68 -9.33
CA PHE A 215 15.78 6.80 -10.15
C PHE A 215 16.89 6.39 -11.14
N ASN A 216 17.34 5.14 -11.08
CA ASN A 216 18.46 4.60 -11.88
C ASN A 216 18.00 3.55 -12.90
N LYS A 217 16.68 3.35 -13.06
CA LYS A 217 16.11 2.40 -14.03
C LYS A 217 15.90 3.03 -15.41
N GLY A 218 15.52 2.18 -16.38
CA GLY A 218 15.08 2.61 -17.71
C GLY A 218 13.84 3.51 -17.69
N CYS A 219 13.39 3.93 -18.87
CA CYS A 219 12.24 4.83 -19.00
C CYS A 219 10.93 4.14 -18.56
N TYR A 220 10.12 4.88 -17.82
CA TYR A 220 8.75 4.47 -17.47
C TYR A 220 7.76 5.64 -17.66
N ILE A 221 6.46 5.30 -17.71
CA ILE A 221 5.41 6.31 -17.91
C ILE A 221 5.37 7.27 -16.71
N GLY A 222 5.50 8.58 -17.00
CA GLY A 222 5.50 9.65 -16.00
C GLY A 222 6.87 9.97 -15.39
N GLN A 223 7.94 9.26 -15.77
CA GLN A 223 9.29 9.43 -15.23
C GLN A 223 9.79 10.88 -15.29
N GLU A 224 9.60 11.58 -16.43
CA GLU A 224 10.11 12.94 -16.58
C GLU A 224 9.58 13.86 -15.46
N VAL A 225 8.30 13.77 -15.13
CA VAL A 225 7.68 14.59 -14.08
C VAL A 225 8.22 14.20 -12.71
N VAL A 226 8.25 12.90 -12.40
CA VAL A 226 8.71 12.39 -11.10
C VAL A 226 10.18 12.70 -10.87
N ALA A 227 11.04 12.43 -11.85
CA ALA A 227 12.48 12.71 -11.77
C ALA A 227 12.75 14.22 -11.64
N ARG A 228 12.05 15.07 -12.39
CA ARG A 228 12.19 16.52 -12.29
C ARG A 228 11.78 17.05 -10.92
N LEU A 229 10.70 16.57 -10.34
CA LEU A 229 10.27 16.96 -9.00
C LEU A 229 11.30 16.59 -7.94
N ASN A 230 11.91 15.42 -8.05
CA ASN A 230 12.96 14.95 -7.14
C ASN A 230 14.25 15.77 -7.31
N THR A 231 14.75 15.91 -8.56
CA THR A 231 16.04 16.58 -8.84
C THR A 231 16.06 18.03 -8.43
N TYR A 232 14.95 18.76 -8.63
CA TYR A 232 14.86 20.19 -8.32
C TYR A 232 14.23 20.50 -6.97
N ASP A 233 13.96 19.48 -6.14
CA ASP A 233 13.26 19.61 -4.84
C ASP A 233 11.97 20.46 -4.96
N LYS A 234 11.18 20.17 -6.01
CA LYS A 234 9.97 20.94 -6.34
C LYS A 234 8.68 20.27 -5.88
N VAL A 235 8.76 19.28 -5.00
CA VAL A 235 7.60 18.69 -4.35
C VAL A 235 6.94 19.76 -3.49
N GLN A 236 5.68 20.08 -3.78
CA GLN A 236 5.01 21.23 -3.16
C GLN A 236 4.24 20.86 -1.89
N ARG A 237 3.82 19.62 -1.78
CA ARG A 237 2.99 19.07 -0.70
C ARG A 237 3.59 17.75 -0.21
N GLN A 238 3.28 17.42 1.03
CA GLN A 238 3.70 16.18 1.64
C GLN A 238 2.52 15.56 2.39
N LEU A 239 2.38 14.25 2.28
CA LEU A 239 1.48 13.49 3.15
C LEU A 239 2.04 13.46 4.57
N VAL A 240 1.23 13.89 5.52
CA VAL A 240 1.62 14.00 6.93
C VAL A 240 0.59 13.34 7.84
N LYS A 241 1.06 12.91 9.00
CA LYS A 241 0.21 12.51 10.13
C LYS A 241 -0.23 13.74 10.91
N LEU A 242 -1.50 13.77 11.27
CA LEU A 242 -2.16 14.90 11.91
C LEU A 242 -2.78 14.48 13.25
N SER A 243 -2.76 15.41 14.21
CA SER A 243 -3.57 15.38 15.43
C SER A 243 -4.69 16.40 15.32
N LEU A 244 -5.90 16.02 15.69
CA LEU A 244 -7.14 16.78 15.56
C LEU A 244 -7.75 16.94 16.94
N GLN A 245 -7.94 18.19 17.41
CA GLN A 245 -8.43 18.44 18.76
C GLN A 245 -9.96 18.31 18.90
N THR A 246 -10.70 18.47 17.79
CA THR A 246 -12.16 18.37 17.76
C THR A 246 -12.62 17.65 16.49
N PRO A 247 -13.87 17.17 16.43
CA PRO A 247 -14.44 16.64 15.20
C PRO A 247 -14.33 17.63 14.03
N LEU A 248 -14.13 17.12 12.83
CA LEU A 248 -13.98 17.93 11.62
C LEU A 248 -15.35 18.35 11.08
N GLU A 249 -15.48 19.64 10.78
CA GLU A 249 -16.58 20.20 10.00
C GLU A 249 -16.18 20.36 8.51
N ASP A 250 -14.87 20.50 8.23
CA ASP A 250 -14.30 20.69 6.90
C ASP A 250 -13.01 19.85 6.75
N LYS A 251 -12.64 19.55 5.53
CA LYS A 251 -11.38 18.84 5.21
C LYS A 251 -10.25 19.79 4.81
N LEU A 252 -10.52 21.04 4.51
CA LEU A 252 -9.51 22.01 4.10
C LEU A 252 -8.68 22.47 5.30
N ILE A 253 -7.36 22.42 5.18
CA ILE A 253 -6.42 22.90 6.19
C ILE A 253 -6.03 24.33 5.82
N GLN A 254 -6.09 25.22 6.81
CA GLN A 254 -5.85 26.66 6.64
C GLN A 254 -4.76 27.18 7.58
N SER A 255 -3.99 28.15 7.08
CA SER A 255 -3.10 29.01 7.85
C SER A 255 -3.54 30.46 7.63
N GLY A 256 -4.21 31.05 8.62
CA GLY A 256 -4.99 32.29 8.43
C GLY A 256 -6.12 32.05 7.42
N GLU A 257 -6.20 32.91 6.40
CA GLU A 257 -7.21 32.80 5.33
C GLU A 257 -6.76 31.89 4.15
N LYS A 258 -5.51 31.42 4.17
CA LYS A 258 -4.92 30.66 3.08
C LYS A 258 -5.13 29.17 3.25
N THR A 259 -5.69 28.49 2.26
CA THR A 259 -5.70 27.03 2.20
C THR A 259 -4.29 26.49 1.92
N VAL A 260 -3.80 25.66 2.83
CA VAL A 260 -2.44 25.10 2.80
C VAL A 260 -2.41 23.58 2.73
N GLY A 261 -3.56 22.91 2.82
CA GLY A 261 -3.64 21.47 2.78
C GLY A 261 -5.05 20.92 2.74
N VAL A 262 -5.15 19.60 2.76
CA VAL A 262 -6.42 18.85 2.78
C VAL A 262 -6.26 17.61 3.64
N ILE A 263 -7.22 17.32 4.50
CA ILE A 263 -7.32 16.09 5.29
C ILE A 263 -7.97 15.01 4.42
N THR A 264 -7.34 13.86 4.33
CA THR A 264 -7.81 12.74 3.50
C THR A 264 -8.51 11.67 4.33
N SER A 265 -7.98 11.38 5.51
CA SER A 265 -8.49 10.36 6.43
C SER A 265 -8.47 10.83 7.86
N THR A 266 -9.44 10.36 8.67
CA THR A 266 -9.48 10.62 10.11
C THR A 266 -10.03 9.42 10.88
N ASN A 267 -9.48 9.21 12.08
CA ASN A 267 -9.99 8.27 13.06
C ASN A 267 -9.55 8.72 14.46
N ASN A 268 -10.49 8.82 15.42
CA ASN A 268 -10.23 9.10 16.84
C ASN A 268 -9.21 10.22 17.11
N GLY A 269 -9.43 11.42 16.55
CA GLY A 269 -8.58 12.58 16.77
C GLY A 269 -7.21 12.52 16.06
N LYS A 270 -6.99 11.55 15.20
CA LYS A 270 -5.82 11.46 14.32
C LYS A 270 -6.26 11.49 12.86
N GLY A 271 -5.34 11.88 11.98
CA GLY A 271 -5.63 11.93 10.55
C GLY A 271 -4.39 11.83 9.69
N LEU A 272 -4.66 11.63 8.39
CA LEU A 272 -3.68 11.82 7.32
C LEU A 272 -4.15 12.97 6.45
N GLY A 273 -3.22 13.70 5.87
CA GLY A 273 -3.56 14.78 4.96
C GLY A 273 -2.34 15.30 4.21
N TYR A 274 -2.61 15.93 3.08
CA TYR A 274 -1.58 16.59 2.30
C TYR A 274 -1.46 18.04 2.74
N VAL A 275 -0.26 18.45 3.13
CA VAL A 275 0.05 19.80 3.57
C VAL A 275 1.20 20.36 2.72
N ARG A 276 1.15 21.65 2.35
CA ARG A 276 2.26 22.31 1.64
C ARG A 276 3.55 22.21 2.47
N ASN A 277 4.68 21.94 1.82
CA ASN A 277 5.96 21.68 2.49
C ASN A 277 6.35 22.77 3.52
N ALA A 278 6.03 24.03 3.23
CA ALA A 278 6.29 25.14 4.17
C ALA A 278 5.56 24.99 5.52
N TYR A 279 4.56 24.14 5.61
CA TYR A 279 3.73 23.90 6.80
C TYR A 279 3.78 22.44 7.28
N ALA A 280 4.56 21.57 6.64
CA ALA A 280 4.59 20.13 6.91
C ALA A 280 5.55 19.75 8.06
N THR A 281 6.16 20.71 8.74
CA THR A 281 7.08 20.46 9.84
C THR A 281 6.33 20.02 11.10
N LYS A 282 6.83 18.99 11.78
CA LYS A 282 6.28 18.51 13.05
C LYS A 282 6.12 19.64 14.06
N GLY A 283 4.97 19.71 14.72
CA GLY A 283 4.58 20.75 15.68
C GLY A 283 3.92 21.98 15.04
N THR A 284 3.79 22.03 13.70
CA THR A 284 3.07 23.12 13.05
C THR A 284 1.58 23.01 13.38
N VAL A 285 1.02 24.12 13.87
CA VAL A 285 -0.39 24.24 14.26
C VAL A 285 -1.14 25.01 13.19
N LEU A 286 -2.20 24.37 12.66
CA LEU A 286 -3.06 24.84 11.58
C LEU A 286 -4.53 24.76 12.03
N LYS A 287 -5.45 25.09 11.13
CA LYS A 287 -6.90 24.99 11.42
C LYS A 287 -7.63 24.31 10.26
N SER A 288 -8.72 23.62 10.61
CA SER A 288 -9.73 23.16 9.65
C SER A 288 -11.10 23.52 10.21
N GLY A 289 -11.71 24.60 9.69
CA GLY A 289 -12.86 25.23 10.34
C GLY A 289 -12.52 25.65 11.78
N LYS A 290 -13.23 25.10 12.77
CA LYS A 290 -12.99 25.35 14.20
C LYS A 290 -11.96 24.37 14.80
N CYS A 291 -11.63 23.29 14.10
CA CYS A 291 -10.70 22.27 14.58
C CYS A 291 -9.25 22.77 14.51
N ILE A 292 -8.51 22.63 15.61
CA ILE A 292 -7.07 22.79 15.63
C ILE A 292 -6.45 21.50 15.10
N VAL A 293 -5.54 21.64 14.12
CA VAL A 293 -4.85 20.56 13.43
C VAL A 293 -3.36 20.73 13.64
N GLU A 294 -2.72 19.76 14.26
CA GLU A 294 -1.27 19.75 14.48
C GLU A 294 -0.60 18.71 13.60
N VAL A 295 0.48 19.07 12.91
CA VAL A 295 1.33 18.14 12.17
C VAL A 295 2.19 17.35 13.14
N ILE A 296 2.01 16.04 13.22
CA ILE A 296 2.76 15.16 14.13
C ILE A 296 3.93 14.43 13.47
N GLY A 297 4.03 14.46 12.16
CA GLY A 297 5.17 13.93 11.39
C GLY A 297 4.85 13.64 9.95
N ALA A 298 5.89 13.39 9.16
CA ALA A 298 5.77 12.86 7.79
C ALA A 298 5.37 11.39 7.81
N VAL A 299 4.83 10.91 6.69
CA VAL A 299 4.54 9.50 6.40
C VAL A 299 5.77 8.78 5.85
#